data_8ac82b3a6eb7606add0605798a9f65e3
#
_entry.id   8ac82b3a6eb7606add0605798a9f65e3
#
_cell.length_a   1.000
_cell.length_b   1.000
_cell.length_c   1.000
_cell.angle_alpha   90.00
_cell.angle_beta   90.00
_cell.angle_gamma   90.00
#
_symmetry.space_group_name_H-M   'P 1'
#
loop_
_entity.id
_entity.type
_entity.pdbx_description
1 polymer ?
#
loop_
_entity_poly.entity_id
_entity_poly.type
_entity_poly.pdbx_seq_one_letter_code
_entity_poly.pdbx_strand_id
1 'polypeptide(L)'
;MRAKKEDETMVTAVRSLGLQGISGYEVTVECFLSGGLPAFDIVGLGDTAVKESRERVRAAVKNCGVKFPVSRITVNLAPAGLKKEGTLYDLPILLGILASAGEIKPPAKDAAFVGELSLTGTLRAVNGVLPMAMAAARAGIKTLYVPAANAAEATLADGLTVYGVPDVVSLVEHLKGEKKLAPQPRWQAEQTSETGPDFADVMGQENVKRALEIAAAGGHNILLIGSPGAGKSMLARRLPSILPDMTRKEALEATEIWSVAGLTDSARPMLLHRPFRAPHHTLSASAMTGGGKVPKPGEISLAHHGVLFLDELPEFHRDVLEVLRAPIEDGEVTITRAAGSVTLPSRFMLVGAMNPCRCGWYGHPSGRCRCTKQQVEKYVEKISGPMLDRMDLHVNVPSVEFEAMRRREKAESSADVRARVNKARERQKERFAGTDVACNAQMTPAMVGEYCKLDAAGEKLLKGAFERLGLTARSHDRLLRVARTIADLDGSEKIEAHHLAEAIQYRNTDILQG
;
A
#
# COMPACT_ATOMS: atom_id res chain seq x y z
N MET A 1 -33.30 50.33 -35.50
CA MET A 1 -32.62 49.02 -35.76
C MET A 1 -31.87 48.62 -34.50
N ARG A 2 -32.44 47.73 -33.68
CA ARG A 2 -31.75 47.12 -32.52
C ARG A 2 -30.95 45.95 -33.04
N ALA A 3 -29.62 46.03 -33.02
CA ALA A 3 -28.76 44.91 -33.30
C ALA A 3 -29.09 43.77 -32.34
N LYS A 4 -29.52 42.61 -32.84
CA LYS A 4 -29.54 41.33 -32.13
C LYS A 4 -28.09 41.05 -31.74
N LYS A 5 -27.76 41.12 -30.43
CA LYS A 5 -26.62 40.41 -29.92
C LYS A 5 -26.86 38.92 -30.21
N GLU A 6 -26.10 38.37 -31.14
CA GLU A 6 -25.98 36.91 -31.28
C GLU A 6 -25.54 36.39 -29.92
N ASP A 7 -26.38 35.58 -29.25
CA ASP A 7 -26.03 34.79 -28.10
C ASP A 7 -24.96 33.79 -28.57
N GLU A 8 -23.68 34.17 -28.44
CA GLU A 8 -22.60 33.20 -28.48
C GLU A 8 -22.82 32.25 -27.29
N THR A 9 -23.42 31.12 -27.60
CA THR A 9 -23.58 29.97 -26.66
C THR A 9 -22.22 29.42 -26.29
N MET A 10 -21.61 30.00 -25.25
CA MET A 10 -20.24 29.67 -24.86
C MET A 10 -20.26 28.46 -23.91
N VAL A 11 -19.76 27.30 -24.39
CA VAL A 11 -19.46 26.15 -23.56
C VAL A 11 -18.22 26.47 -22.73
N THR A 12 -18.34 26.41 -21.41
CA THR A 12 -17.20 26.57 -20.50
C THR A 12 -16.66 25.21 -20.11
N ALA A 13 -15.35 25.03 -20.23
CA ALA A 13 -14.65 23.81 -19.84
C ALA A 13 -13.75 24.07 -18.61
N VAL A 14 -13.88 23.22 -17.60
CA VAL A 14 -13.04 23.21 -16.39
C VAL A 14 -12.38 21.86 -16.29
N ARG A 15 -11.05 21.84 -16.13
CA ARG A 15 -10.30 20.58 -15.94
C ARG A 15 -10.46 20.09 -14.51
N SER A 16 -10.63 18.82 -14.38
CA SER A 16 -10.71 18.05 -13.13
C SER A 16 -9.97 16.74 -13.25
N LEU A 17 -10.03 15.94 -12.23
CA LEU A 17 -9.36 14.64 -12.16
C LEU A 17 -10.32 13.60 -11.60
N GLY A 18 -10.11 12.35 -11.97
CA GLY A 18 -10.85 11.19 -11.47
C GLY A 18 -9.92 10.07 -11.08
N LEU A 19 -10.48 9.02 -10.49
CA LEU A 19 -9.76 7.80 -10.09
C LEU A 19 -10.33 6.57 -10.79
N GLN A 20 -9.44 5.70 -11.25
CA GLN A 20 -9.75 4.35 -11.67
C GLN A 20 -8.77 3.39 -10.96
N GLY A 21 -9.27 2.65 -9.97
CA GLY A 21 -8.40 1.92 -9.04
C GLY A 21 -7.52 2.87 -8.24
N ILE A 22 -6.19 2.77 -8.41
CA ILE A 22 -5.21 3.69 -7.82
C ILE A 22 -4.65 4.69 -8.83
N SER A 23 -5.13 4.68 -10.06
CA SER A 23 -4.63 5.58 -11.10
C SER A 23 -5.53 6.80 -11.27
N GLY A 24 -4.93 7.98 -11.22
CA GLY A 24 -5.62 9.22 -11.57
C GLY A 24 -5.74 9.37 -13.08
N TYR A 25 -6.82 10.00 -13.53
CA TYR A 25 -7.02 10.39 -14.94
C TYR A 25 -7.67 11.76 -15.04
N GLU A 26 -7.49 12.42 -16.19
CA GLU A 26 -8.08 13.74 -16.43
C GLU A 26 -9.57 13.63 -16.76
N VAL A 27 -10.34 14.58 -16.22
CA VAL A 27 -11.76 14.78 -16.51
C VAL A 27 -11.97 16.23 -16.93
N THR A 28 -12.67 16.44 -18.03
CA THR A 28 -13.12 17.78 -18.44
C THR A 28 -14.58 17.93 -18.07
N VAL A 29 -14.90 18.97 -17.30
CA VAL A 29 -16.25 19.35 -16.93
C VAL A 29 -16.70 20.47 -17.87
N GLU A 30 -17.58 20.13 -18.82
CA GLU A 30 -18.13 21.06 -19.79
C GLU A 30 -19.49 21.55 -19.30
N CYS A 31 -19.66 22.87 -19.15
CA CYS A 31 -20.90 23.47 -18.71
C CYS A 31 -21.53 24.33 -19.81
N PHE A 32 -22.81 24.14 -20.02
CA PHE A 32 -23.60 24.86 -21.00
C PHE A 32 -24.87 25.42 -20.35
N LEU A 33 -25.11 26.72 -20.55
CA LEU A 33 -26.35 27.39 -20.13
C LEU A 33 -27.18 27.70 -21.35
N SER A 34 -28.46 27.30 -21.36
CA SER A 34 -29.41 27.59 -22.43
C SER A 34 -30.69 28.19 -21.86
N GLY A 35 -31.38 28.93 -22.74
CA GLY A 35 -32.72 29.43 -22.41
C GLY A 35 -33.74 28.30 -22.26
N GLY A 36 -34.86 28.56 -21.58
CA GLY A 36 -35.95 27.59 -21.38
C GLY A 36 -36.31 27.38 -19.92
N LEU A 37 -37.10 26.34 -19.65
CA LEU A 37 -37.48 26.00 -18.28
C LEU A 37 -36.24 25.62 -17.47
N PRO A 38 -36.09 26.16 -16.25
CA PRO A 38 -34.93 25.84 -15.38
C PRO A 38 -34.82 24.33 -15.14
N ALA A 39 -33.67 23.77 -15.51
CA ALA A 39 -33.32 22.38 -15.30
C ALA A 39 -31.83 22.27 -14.99
N PHE A 40 -31.40 21.20 -14.33
CA PHE A 40 -29.99 20.94 -14.08
C PHE A 40 -29.68 19.46 -14.34
N ASP A 41 -29.05 19.19 -15.49
CA ASP A 41 -28.76 17.86 -15.97
C ASP A 41 -27.24 17.62 -15.95
N ILE A 42 -26.82 16.44 -15.42
CA ILE A 42 -25.43 15.98 -15.44
C ILE A 42 -25.35 14.71 -16.27
N VAL A 43 -24.52 14.71 -17.32
CA VAL A 43 -24.29 13.60 -18.24
C VAL A 43 -22.81 13.16 -18.21
N GLY A 44 -22.46 12.01 -18.77
CA GLY A 44 -21.08 11.50 -18.81
C GLY A 44 -20.81 10.36 -17.82
N LEU A 45 -21.76 9.44 -17.63
CA LEU A 45 -21.63 8.23 -16.79
C LEU A 45 -21.29 8.49 -15.31
N GLY A 46 -21.86 9.56 -14.73
CA GLY A 46 -21.77 9.80 -13.28
C GLY A 46 -22.56 8.77 -12.46
N ASP A 47 -22.02 8.36 -11.33
CA ASP A 47 -22.74 7.56 -10.33
C ASP A 47 -23.83 8.37 -9.60
N THR A 48 -24.45 7.77 -8.58
CA THR A 48 -25.48 8.45 -7.78
C THR A 48 -24.92 9.67 -7.06
N ALA A 49 -23.69 9.58 -6.51
CA ALA A 49 -23.07 10.67 -5.78
C ALA A 49 -22.78 11.88 -6.70
N VAL A 50 -22.34 11.62 -7.94
CA VAL A 50 -22.17 12.65 -8.99
C VAL A 50 -23.52 13.29 -9.34
N LYS A 51 -24.59 12.51 -9.46
CA LYS A 51 -25.94 13.06 -9.76
C LYS A 51 -26.49 13.91 -8.63
N GLU A 52 -26.17 13.58 -7.39
CA GLU A 52 -26.52 14.36 -6.20
C GLU A 52 -25.74 15.68 -6.08
N SER A 53 -24.63 15.86 -6.82
CA SER A 53 -23.89 17.13 -6.90
C SER A 53 -24.79 18.32 -7.22
N ARG A 54 -25.88 18.12 -7.97
CA ARG A 54 -26.84 19.17 -8.31
C ARG A 54 -27.34 19.90 -7.09
N GLU A 55 -27.74 19.16 -6.05
CA GLU A 55 -28.30 19.75 -4.82
C GLU A 55 -27.20 20.41 -3.97
N ARG A 56 -26.01 19.78 -3.87
CA ARG A 56 -24.89 20.38 -3.13
C ARG A 56 -24.39 21.65 -3.78
N VAL A 57 -24.19 21.65 -5.10
CA VAL A 57 -23.75 22.82 -5.86
C VAL A 57 -24.78 23.95 -5.77
N ARG A 58 -26.07 23.65 -5.94
CA ARG A 58 -27.14 24.66 -5.83
C ARG A 58 -27.18 25.32 -4.46
N ALA A 59 -27.07 24.52 -3.38
CA ALA A 59 -27.06 25.01 -2.02
C ALA A 59 -25.80 25.85 -1.73
N ALA A 60 -24.64 25.37 -2.14
CA ALA A 60 -23.36 26.06 -1.95
C ALA A 60 -23.34 27.44 -2.64
N VAL A 61 -23.74 27.53 -3.91
CA VAL A 61 -23.83 28.81 -4.64
C VAL A 61 -24.73 29.78 -3.93
N LYS A 62 -25.92 29.35 -3.51
CA LYS A 62 -26.88 30.21 -2.79
C LYS A 62 -26.31 30.72 -1.46
N ASN A 63 -25.65 29.84 -0.70
CA ASN A 63 -25.09 30.18 0.61
C ASN A 63 -23.80 31.05 0.52
N CYS A 64 -23.11 30.99 -0.62
CA CYS A 64 -21.97 31.88 -0.89
C CYS A 64 -22.36 33.27 -1.39
N GLY A 65 -23.66 33.62 -1.41
CA GLY A 65 -24.14 34.92 -1.86
C GLY A 65 -24.07 35.15 -3.37
N VAL A 66 -23.79 34.10 -4.15
CA VAL A 66 -23.76 34.15 -5.61
C VAL A 66 -25.14 33.79 -6.16
N LYS A 67 -25.59 34.49 -7.19
CA LYS A 67 -26.90 34.27 -7.81
C LYS A 67 -26.84 32.99 -8.67
N PHE A 68 -27.61 31.96 -8.30
CA PHE A 68 -27.73 30.77 -9.12
C PHE A 68 -28.47 31.07 -10.43
N PRO A 69 -27.94 30.71 -11.61
CA PRO A 69 -28.58 31.06 -12.89
C PRO A 69 -29.96 30.36 -13.03
N VAL A 70 -30.97 31.18 -13.45
CA VAL A 70 -32.32 30.70 -13.76
C VAL A 70 -32.38 30.34 -15.24
N SER A 71 -31.77 29.25 -15.60
CA SER A 71 -31.63 28.76 -16.99
C SER A 71 -31.58 27.23 -16.99
N ARG A 72 -31.61 26.62 -18.15
CA ARG A 72 -31.33 25.19 -18.29
C ARG A 72 -29.82 24.99 -18.28
N ILE A 73 -29.32 24.25 -17.26
CA ILE A 73 -27.91 23.93 -17.05
C ILE A 73 -27.67 22.50 -17.50
N THR A 74 -26.74 22.31 -18.40
CA THR A 74 -26.26 20.98 -18.81
C THR A 74 -24.77 20.88 -18.51
N VAL A 75 -24.38 19.89 -17.71
CA VAL A 75 -22.98 19.59 -17.38
C VAL A 75 -22.62 18.24 -17.96
N ASN A 76 -21.56 18.20 -18.78
CA ASN A 76 -21.00 16.97 -19.33
C ASN A 76 -19.66 16.68 -18.67
N LEU A 77 -19.46 15.43 -18.22
CA LEU A 77 -18.20 14.94 -17.64
C LEU A 77 -17.48 14.06 -18.67
N ALA A 78 -16.54 14.64 -19.39
CA ALA A 78 -15.75 13.93 -20.40
C ALA A 78 -14.48 13.29 -19.79
N PRO A 79 -14.01 12.12 -20.29
CA PRO A 79 -14.54 11.34 -21.42
C PRO A 79 -15.75 10.48 -21.03
N ALA A 80 -16.72 10.33 -21.91
CA ALA A 80 -17.94 9.57 -21.66
C ALA A 80 -17.72 8.05 -21.45
N GLY A 81 -16.59 7.51 -21.93
CA GLY A 81 -16.28 6.08 -21.80
C GLY A 81 -15.83 5.63 -20.40
N LEU A 82 -15.51 6.55 -19.49
CA LEU A 82 -15.10 6.26 -18.13
C LEU A 82 -16.20 6.62 -17.15
N LYS A 83 -16.44 5.75 -16.18
CA LYS A 83 -17.40 6.00 -15.11
C LYS A 83 -16.81 6.98 -14.10
N LYS A 84 -17.55 8.03 -13.75
CA LYS A 84 -17.19 9.02 -12.75
C LYS A 84 -17.86 8.67 -11.43
N GLU A 85 -17.08 8.56 -10.38
CA GLU A 85 -17.56 8.11 -9.07
C GLU A 85 -17.17 9.12 -7.98
N GLY A 86 -18.06 9.25 -6.99
CA GLY A 86 -17.81 10.08 -5.81
C GLY A 86 -18.22 11.54 -5.97
N THR A 87 -17.84 12.32 -4.96
CA THR A 87 -18.28 13.72 -4.76
C THR A 87 -17.24 14.75 -5.22
N LEU A 88 -16.09 14.30 -5.68
CA LEU A 88 -14.93 15.15 -5.99
C LEU A 88 -15.15 16.14 -7.16
N TYR A 89 -16.23 15.98 -7.93
CA TYR A 89 -16.56 16.82 -9.08
C TYR A 89 -17.45 18.02 -8.70
N ASP A 90 -17.89 18.14 -7.46
CA ASP A 90 -18.76 19.24 -7.02
C ASP A 90 -18.12 20.61 -7.30
N LEU A 91 -16.85 20.77 -6.93
CA LEU A 91 -16.12 22.02 -7.15
C LEU A 91 -15.97 22.40 -8.63
N PRO A 92 -15.45 21.54 -9.53
CA PRO A 92 -15.33 21.90 -10.95
C PRO A 92 -16.69 22.11 -11.62
N ILE A 93 -17.75 21.42 -11.22
CA ILE A 93 -19.12 21.65 -11.69
C ILE A 93 -19.58 23.05 -11.30
N LEU A 94 -19.39 23.44 -10.03
CA LEU A 94 -19.72 24.78 -9.55
C LEU A 94 -18.98 25.86 -10.35
N LEU A 95 -17.67 25.71 -10.54
CA LEU A 95 -16.86 26.69 -11.27
C LEU A 95 -17.29 26.79 -12.75
N GLY A 96 -17.64 25.66 -13.38
CA GLY A 96 -18.18 25.64 -14.74
C GLY A 96 -19.48 26.44 -14.85
N ILE A 97 -20.40 26.29 -13.88
CA ILE A 97 -21.66 27.05 -13.82
C ILE A 97 -21.38 28.55 -13.62
N LEU A 98 -20.52 28.92 -12.66
CA LEU A 98 -20.19 30.32 -12.39
C LEU A 98 -19.51 31.00 -13.58
N ALA A 99 -18.62 30.31 -14.27
CA ALA A 99 -17.93 30.82 -15.44
C ALA A 99 -18.91 30.97 -16.63
N SER A 100 -19.80 29.99 -16.85
CA SER A 100 -20.83 30.09 -17.90
C SER A 100 -21.88 31.17 -17.61
N ALA A 101 -22.12 31.49 -16.33
CA ALA A 101 -22.98 32.58 -15.91
C ALA A 101 -22.30 33.97 -15.96
N GLY A 102 -21.00 34.06 -16.25
CA GLY A 102 -20.23 35.29 -16.27
C GLY A 102 -19.85 35.83 -14.88
N GLU A 103 -20.08 35.09 -13.82
CA GLU A 103 -19.74 35.46 -12.45
C GLU A 103 -18.23 35.45 -12.15
N ILE A 104 -17.50 34.56 -12.85
CA ILE A 104 -16.04 34.46 -12.86
C ILE A 104 -15.53 34.34 -14.29
N LYS A 105 -14.26 34.67 -14.52
CA LYS A 105 -13.58 34.32 -15.78
C LYS A 105 -13.40 32.81 -15.90
N PRO A 106 -13.44 32.24 -17.10
CA PRO A 106 -13.10 30.82 -17.29
C PRO A 106 -11.74 30.51 -16.66
N PRO A 107 -11.63 29.43 -15.87
CA PRO A 107 -10.35 29.03 -15.29
C PRO A 107 -9.26 28.80 -16.33
N ALA A 108 -8.01 28.97 -15.93
CA ALA A 108 -6.86 28.77 -16.80
C ALA A 108 -6.81 27.32 -17.32
N LYS A 109 -6.40 27.12 -18.58
CA LYS A 109 -6.33 25.80 -19.21
C LYS A 109 -5.33 24.84 -18.57
N ASP A 110 -4.35 25.36 -17.85
CA ASP A 110 -3.34 24.62 -17.10
C ASP A 110 -3.67 24.49 -15.60
N ALA A 111 -4.90 24.79 -15.21
CA ALA A 111 -5.42 24.63 -13.86
C ALA A 111 -6.46 23.50 -13.79
N ALA A 112 -6.41 22.69 -12.72
CA ALA A 112 -7.40 21.68 -12.41
C ALA A 112 -7.97 21.85 -11.00
N PHE A 113 -9.20 21.38 -10.80
CA PHE A 113 -9.97 21.58 -9.58
C PHE A 113 -10.59 20.26 -9.12
N VAL A 114 -10.45 19.94 -7.84
CA VAL A 114 -11.01 18.74 -7.21
C VAL A 114 -11.54 19.12 -5.83
N GLY A 115 -12.74 18.68 -5.48
CA GLY A 115 -13.26 18.90 -4.13
C GLY A 115 -14.75 18.57 -3.98
N GLU A 116 -15.09 18.05 -2.81
CA GLU A 116 -16.48 17.88 -2.37
C GLU A 116 -16.99 19.15 -1.71
N LEU A 117 -18.22 19.56 -2.00
CA LEU A 117 -18.87 20.70 -1.38
C LEU A 117 -19.79 20.27 -0.24
N SER A 118 -19.68 20.97 0.88
CA SER A 118 -20.76 21.01 1.88
C SER A 118 -21.89 21.91 1.37
N LEU A 119 -23.07 21.82 1.97
CA LEU A 119 -24.20 22.72 1.65
C LEU A 119 -23.88 24.18 1.97
N THR A 120 -22.94 24.45 2.86
CA THR A 120 -22.50 25.80 3.24
C THR A 120 -21.41 26.37 2.33
N GLY A 121 -20.90 25.59 1.37
CA GLY A 121 -19.83 26.00 0.47
C GLY A 121 -18.41 25.72 0.98
N THR A 122 -18.25 25.08 2.15
CA THR A 122 -16.94 24.60 2.63
C THR A 122 -16.48 23.41 1.81
N LEU A 123 -15.19 23.31 1.49
CA LEU A 123 -14.61 22.14 0.83
C LEU A 123 -14.24 21.06 1.84
N ARG A 124 -14.71 19.85 1.58
CA ARG A 124 -14.41 18.65 2.35
C ARG A 124 -13.29 17.86 1.69
N ALA A 125 -12.49 17.17 2.53
CA ALA A 125 -11.46 16.28 2.06
C ALA A 125 -12.02 15.20 1.14
N VAL A 126 -11.23 14.84 0.11
CA VAL A 126 -11.52 13.74 -0.82
C VAL A 126 -10.38 12.72 -0.79
N ASN A 127 -10.69 11.46 -1.12
CA ASN A 127 -9.69 10.40 -1.15
C ASN A 127 -8.97 10.37 -2.50
N GLY A 128 -7.72 9.90 -2.50
CA GLY A 128 -6.95 9.66 -3.72
C GLY A 128 -6.39 10.93 -4.37
N VAL A 129 -6.11 11.96 -3.57
CA VAL A 129 -5.57 13.22 -4.10
C VAL A 129 -4.16 13.03 -4.63
N LEU A 130 -3.33 12.21 -4.02
CA LEU A 130 -1.96 11.97 -4.52
C LEU A 130 -1.94 11.37 -5.94
N PRO A 131 -2.61 10.24 -6.24
CA PRO A 131 -2.64 9.72 -7.61
C PRO A 131 -3.30 10.69 -8.61
N MET A 132 -4.28 11.48 -8.20
CA MET A 132 -4.84 12.54 -9.03
C MET A 132 -3.82 13.66 -9.30
N ALA A 133 -3.07 14.11 -8.30
CA ALA A 133 -2.01 15.11 -8.46
C ALA A 133 -0.89 14.61 -9.39
N MET A 134 -0.49 13.34 -9.25
CA MET A 134 0.51 12.73 -10.15
C MET A 134 -0.01 12.63 -11.60
N ALA A 135 -1.30 12.33 -11.79
CA ALA A 135 -1.92 12.34 -13.11
C ALA A 135 -1.99 13.76 -13.69
N ALA A 136 -2.31 14.76 -12.87
CA ALA A 136 -2.31 16.17 -13.26
C ALA A 136 -0.94 16.61 -13.78
N ALA A 137 0.13 16.29 -13.04
CA ALA A 137 1.51 16.61 -13.44
C ALA A 137 1.87 15.96 -14.80
N ARG A 138 1.52 14.67 -14.98
CA ARG A 138 1.72 13.96 -16.27
C ARG A 138 0.93 14.56 -17.43
N ALA A 139 -0.27 15.10 -17.15
CA ALA A 139 -1.13 15.77 -18.15
C ALA A 139 -0.72 17.22 -18.45
N GLY A 140 0.40 17.71 -17.90
CA GLY A 140 0.90 19.07 -18.12
C GLY A 140 0.08 20.17 -17.42
N ILE A 141 -0.72 19.81 -16.40
CA ILE A 141 -1.37 20.76 -15.49
C ILE A 141 -0.27 21.38 -14.63
N LYS A 142 -0.35 22.71 -14.45
CA LYS A 142 0.62 23.44 -13.63
C LYS A 142 0.07 23.83 -12.27
N THR A 143 -1.25 24.02 -12.21
CA THR A 143 -1.91 24.50 -10.98
C THR A 143 -3.02 23.55 -10.57
N LEU A 144 -3.00 23.11 -9.32
CA LEU A 144 -4.01 22.21 -8.77
C LEU A 144 -4.67 22.82 -7.53
N TYR A 145 -6.00 22.92 -7.59
CA TYR A 145 -6.83 23.39 -6.48
C TYR A 145 -7.52 22.19 -5.82
N VAL A 146 -7.25 21.99 -4.54
CA VAL A 146 -7.79 20.87 -3.75
C VAL A 146 -8.32 21.37 -2.41
N PRO A 147 -9.15 20.62 -1.69
CA PRO A 147 -9.53 20.97 -0.33
C PRO A 147 -8.29 21.23 0.55
N ALA A 148 -8.37 22.20 1.45
CA ALA A 148 -7.24 22.58 2.32
C ALA A 148 -6.65 21.37 3.09
N ALA A 149 -7.50 20.44 3.51
CA ALA A 149 -7.08 19.21 4.20
C ALA A 149 -6.24 18.26 3.32
N ASN A 150 -6.35 18.35 1.99
CA ASN A 150 -5.59 17.52 1.04
C ASN A 150 -4.37 18.24 0.45
N ALA A 151 -4.19 19.52 0.75
CA ALA A 151 -3.18 20.33 0.07
C ALA A 151 -1.75 19.81 0.28
N ALA A 152 -1.41 19.42 1.52
CA ALA A 152 -0.10 18.85 1.82
C ALA A 152 0.18 17.56 1.02
N GLU A 153 -0.81 16.69 0.93
CA GLU A 153 -0.75 15.45 0.14
C GLU A 153 -0.52 15.73 -1.35
N ALA A 154 -1.24 16.68 -1.93
CA ALA A 154 -1.09 17.06 -3.33
C ALA A 154 0.32 17.56 -3.67
N THR A 155 1.03 18.20 -2.70
CA THR A 155 2.40 18.69 -2.90
C THR A 155 3.46 17.60 -3.01
N LEU A 156 3.12 16.34 -2.74
CA LEU A 156 4.02 15.20 -2.95
C LEU A 156 4.30 14.93 -4.43
N ALA A 157 3.35 15.31 -5.31
CA ALA A 157 3.55 15.28 -6.75
C ALA A 157 4.45 16.44 -7.21
N ASP A 158 5.47 16.10 -8.01
CA ASP A 158 6.42 17.10 -8.52
C ASP A 158 5.81 17.91 -9.67
N GLY A 159 6.23 19.18 -9.81
CA GLY A 159 5.88 20.02 -10.96
C GLY A 159 4.53 20.74 -10.87
N LEU A 160 3.85 20.70 -9.72
CA LEU A 160 2.58 21.36 -9.48
C LEU A 160 2.70 22.52 -8.49
N THR A 161 1.98 23.61 -8.79
CA THR A 161 1.63 24.63 -7.79
C THR A 161 0.28 24.25 -7.19
N VAL A 162 0.25 23.95 -5.90
CA VAL A 162 -0.96 23.48 -5.20
C VAL A 162 -1.56 24.61 -4.38
N TYR A 163 -2.88 24.78 -4.45
CA TYR A 163 -3.64 25.68 -3.60
C TYR A 163 -4.63 24.88 -2.74
N GLY A 164 -4.50 25.02 -1.42
CA GLY A 164 -5.47 24.49 -0.46
C GLY A 164 -6.66 25.44 -0.35
N VAL A 165 -7.83 24.97 -0.73
CA VAL A 165 -9.07 25.75 -0.78
C VAL A 165 -9.93 25.40 0.42
N PRO A 166 -10.22 26.35 1.34
CA PRO A 166 -11.09 26.09 2.49
C PRO A 166 -12.58 26.11 2.11
N ASP A 167 -12.97 27.03 1.23
CA ASP A 167 -14.37 27.26 0.84
C ASP A 167 -14.48 27.92 -0.55
N VAL A 168 -15.68 27.93 -1.09
CA VAL A 168 -16.01 28.48 -2.42
C VAL A 168 -15.77 30.00 -2.47
N VAL A 169 -16.08 30.74 -1.39
CA VAL A 169 -15.95 32.21 -1.37
C VAL A 169 -14.50 32.61 -1.55
N SER A 170 -13.61 32.00 -0.75
CA SER A 170 -12.14 32.24 -0.83
C SER A 170 -11.58 31.93 -2.21
N LEU A 171 -12.07 30.84 -2.86
CA LEU A 171 -11.64 30.47 -4.21
C LEU A 171 -12.14 31.50 -5.25
N VAL A 172 -13.40 31.92 -5.17
CA VAL A 172 -13.98 32.90 -6.11
C VAL A 172 -13.25 34.24 -5.98
N GLU A 173 -12.98 34.72 -4.77
CA GLU A 173 -12.19 35.94 -4.50
C GLU A 173 -10.78 35.81 -5.11
N HIS A 174 -10.15 34.62 -4.98
CA HIS A 174 -8.84 34.37 -5.56
C HIS A 174 -8.88 34.42 -7.09
N LEU A 175 -9.86 33.75 -7.73
CA LEU A 175 -10.00 33.70 -9.19
C LEU A 175 -10.36 35.06 -9.79
N LYS A 176 -11.09 35.93 -9.02
CA LYS A 176 -11.37 37.31 -9.39
C LYS A 176 -10.16 38.25 -9.18
N GLY A 177 -9.15 37.81 -8.42
CA GLY A 177 -7.98 38.59 -8.07
C GLY A 177 -8.19 39.57 -6.90
N GLU A 178 -9.32 39.44 -6.19
CA GLU A 178 -9.68 40.29 -5.06
C GLU A 178 -8.85 39.95 -3.82
N LYS A 179 -8.74 38.64 -3.50
CA LYS A 179 -7.94 38.13 -2.40
C LYS A 179 -7.21 36.85 -2.84
N LYS A 180 -5.88 36.93 -2.88
CA LYS A 180 -5.08 35.80 -3.33
C LYS A 180 -4.91 34.73 -2.24
N LEU A 181 -5.19 33.47 -2.58
CA LEU A 181 -4.73 32.31 -1.80
C LEU A 181 -3.22 32.20 -1.91
N ALA A 182 -2.55 31.78 -0.84
CA ALA A 182 -1.14 31.44 -0.88
C ALA A 182 -0.97 30.00 -1.43
N PRO A 183 0.02 29.74 -2.29
CA PRO A 183 0.33 28.39 -2.68
C PRO A 183 0.76 27.58 -1.46
N GLN A 184 0.36 26.31 -1.43
CA GLN A 184 0.75 25.39 -0.37
C GLN A 184 2.26 25.12 -0.45
N PRO A 185 3.03 25.36 0.62
CA PRO A 185 4.43 24.96 0.66
C PRO A 185 4.57 23.45 0.45
N ARG A 186 5.62 23.05 -0.27
CA ARG A 186 5.90 21.63 -0.46
C ARG A 186 6.11 20.95 0.89
N TRP A 187 5.40 19.85 1.09
CA TRP A 187 5.57 19.07 2.30
C TRP A 187 6.98 18.45 2.36
N GLN A 188 7.60 18.53 3.51
CA GLN A 188 8.90 17.94 3.78
C GLN A 188 8.80 17.05 4.99
N ALA A 189 9.47 15.90 4.93
CA ALA A 189 9.53 14.99 6.06
C ALA A 189 10.31 15.64 7.20
N GLU A 190 9.68 15.79 8.36
CA GLU A 190 10.39 16.12 9.58
C GLU A 190 11.22 14.92 10.03
N GLN A 191 12.46 15.15 10.45
CA GLN A 191 13.27 14.13 11.11
C GLN A 191 12.70 13.86 12.50
N THR A 192 11.69 12.99 12.57
CA THR A 192 11.20 12.50 13.87
C THR A 192 12.06 11.33 14.29
N SER A 193 12.60 11.40 15.53
CA SER A 193 13.23 10.25 16.16
C SER A 193 12.20 9.11 16.23
N GLU A 194 12.55 7.95 15.70
CA GLU A 194 11.69 6.76 15.76
C GLU A 194 11.47 6.35 17.22
N THR A 195 10.26 6.56 17.73
CA THR A 195 9.82 6.09 19.03
C THR A 195 9.00 4.81 18.90
N GLY A 196 9.48 3.87 18.12
CA GLY A 196 8.82 2.58 17.86
C GLY A 196 9.36 1.44 18.73
N PRO A 197 8.74 0.24 18.67
CA PRO A 197 9.27 -0.97 19.30
C PRO A 197 10.66 -1.31 18.77
N ASP A 198 11.63 -1.54 19.65
CA ASP A 198 13.02 -1.83 19.31
C ASP A 198 13.39 -3.30 19.57
N PHE A 199 14.33 -3.86 18.80
CA PHE A 199 14.89 -5.21 19.03
C PHE A 199 15.68 -5.28 20.34
N ALA A 200 16.21 -4.16 20.83
CA ALA A 200 16.85 -4.07 22.13
C ALA A 200 15.92 -4.45 23.30
N ASP A 201 14.60 -4.32 23.12
CA ASP A 201 13.61 -4.75 24.13
C ASP A 201 13.43 -6.27 24.19
N VAL A 202 13.95 -7.01 23.21
CA VAL A 202 13.78 -8.47 23.11
C VAL A 202 14.98 -9.16 23.76
N MET A 203 14.75 -9.78 24.89
CA MET A 203 15.79 -10.53 25.61
C MET A 203 15.95 -11.94 25.05
N GLY A 204 17.18 -12.34 24.76
CA GLY A 204 17.49 -13.65 24.19
C GLY A 204 16.92 -13.84 22.78
N GLN A 205 16.67 -15.11 22.42
CA GLN A 205 16.10 -15.49 21.11
C GLN A 205 16.96 -15.07 19.90
N GLU A 206 18.27 -15.09 20.04
CA GLU A 206 19.23 -14.62 19.02
C GLU A 206 19.05 -15.32 17.67
N ASN A 207 18.72 -16.63 17.66
CA ASN A 207 18.43 -17.38 16.44
C ASN A 207 17.18 -16.84 15.71
N VAL A 208 16.16 -16.39 16.46
CA VAL A 208 14.95 -15.82 15.86
C VAL A 208 15.22 -14.42 15.34
N LYS A 209 15.99 -13.61 16.07
CA LYS A 209 16.43 -12.28 15.60
C LYS A 209 17.26 -12.40 14.33
N ARG A 210 18.20 -13.36 14.27
CA ARG A 210 18.99 -13.64 13.06
C ARG A 210 18.11 -14.04 11.88
N ALA A 211 17.12 -14.90 12.08
CA ALA A 211 16.17 -15.27 11.04
C ALA A 211 15.34 -14.07 10.54
N LEU A 212 14.93 -13.17 11.46
CA LEU A 212 14.21 -11.93 11.09
C LEU A 212 15.12 -10.94 10.35
N GLU A 213 16.40 -10.84 10.71
CA GLU A 213 17.41 -10.07 9.99
C GLU A 213 17.59 -10.58 8.55
N ILE A 214 17.73 -11.90 8.37
CA ILE A 214 17.82 -12.53 7.04
C ILE A 214 16.55 -12.25 6.23
N ALA A 215 15.38 -12.44 6.86
CA ALA A 215 14.10 -12.18 6.22
C ALA A 215 13.97 -10.70 5.77
N ALA A 216 14.35 -9.75 6.62
CA ALA A 216 14.37 -8.32 6.30
C ALA A 216 15.36 -7.99 5.18
N ALA A 217 16.57 -8.54 5.24
CA ALA A 217 17.61 -8.30 4.26
C ALA A 217 17.25 -8.85 2.86
N GLY A 218 16.63 -10.03 2.77
CA GLY A 218 16.28 -10.66 1.51
C GLY A 218 14.85 -10.41 1.03
N GLY A 219 13.97 -9.87 1.87
CA GLY A 219 12.52 -9.76 1.60
C GLY A 219 11.82 -11.12 1.66
N HIS A 220 12.34 -12.05 2.48
CA HIS A 220 11.85 -13.42 2.57
C HIS A 220 10.62 -13.56 3.44
N ASN A 221 9.68 -14.40 3.02
CA ASN A 221 8.53 -14.78 3.83
C ASN A 221 8.96 -15.70 4.97
N ILE A 222 8.42 -15.48 6.18
CA ILE A 222 8.84 -16.18 7.39
C ILE A 222 7.65 -16.72 8.19
N LEU A 223 7.76 -17.94 8.68
CA LEU A 223 6.81 -18.58 9.59
C LEU A 223 7.44 -18.78 10.97
N LEU A 224 6.84 -18.16 11.97
CA LEU A 224 7.23 -18.27 13.37
C LEU A 224 6.37 -19.34 14.07
N ILE A 225 7.00 -20.39 14.57
CA ILE A 225 6.33 -21.52 15.23
C ILE A 225 6.78 -21.56 16.69
N GLY A 226 5.86 -21.58 17.64
CA GLY A 226 6.24 -21.65 19.05
C GLY A 226 5.04 -21.70 19.99
N SER A 227 5.29 -22.05 21.25
CA SER A 227 4.24 -22.14 22.27
C SER A 227 3.54 -20.79 22.51
N PRO A 228 2.32 -20.79 23.09
CA PRO A 228 1.69 -19.56 23.56
C PRO A 228 2.61 -18.80 24.51
N GLY A 229 2.71 -17.48 24.34
CA GLY A 229 3.59 -16.64 25.19
C GLY A 229 5.08 -16.65 24.79
N ALA A 230 5.51 -17.37 23.74
CA ALA A 230 6.90 -17.38 23.28
C ALA A 230 7.37 -16.04 22.66
N GLY A 231 6.50 -15.05 22.50
CA GLY A 231 6.88 -13.72 21.98
C GLY A 231 6.78 -13.56 20.46
N LYS A 232 6.17 -14.51 19.72
CA LYS A 232 6.02 -14.47 18.23
C LYS A 232 5.47 -13.14 17.72
N SER A 233 4.33 -12.72 18.21
CA SER A 233 3.67 -11.47 17.80
C SER A 233 4.47 -10.23 18.23
N MET A 234 5.18 -10.29 19.35
CA MET A 234 6.08 -9.24 19.82
C MET A 234 7.26 -9.05 18.85
N LEU A 235 7.89 -10.14 18.42
CA LEU A 235 8.99 -10.15 17.46
C LEU A 235 8.51 -9.65 16.08
N ALA A 236 7.37 -10.15 15.58
CA ALA A 236 6.81 -9.72 14.31
C ALA A 236 6.51 -8.21 14.26
N ARG A 237 6.00 -7.62 15.36
CA ARG A 237 5.71 -6.18 15.46
C ARG A 237 6.96 -5.31 15.46
N ARG A 238 8.14 -5.88 15.78
CA ARG A 238 9.43 -5.18 15.74
C ARG A 238 10.12 -5.28 14.37
N LEU A 239 9.68 -6.19 13.51
CA LEU A 239 10.26 -6.36 12.18
C LEU A 239 10.34 -5.06 11.35
N PRO A 240 9.33 -4.17 11.36
CA PRO A 240 9.43 -2.89 10.64
C PRO A 240 10.63 -2.05 11.04
N SER A 241 11.10 -2.12 12.29
CA SER A 241 12.24 -1.33 12.77
C SER A 241 13.60 -1.76 12.20
N ILE A 242 13.68 -2.97 11.64
CA ILE A 242 14.90 -3.49 11.00
C ILE A 242 14.79 -3.61 9.47
N LEU A 243 13.61 -3.32 8.90
CA LEU A 243 13.46 -3.31 7.45
C LEU A 243 14.31 -2.21 6.81
N PRO A 244 14.76 -2.40 5.56
CA PRO A 244 15.50 -1.38 4.85
C PRO A 244 14.66 -0.11 4.66
N ASP A 245 15.34 1.04 4.65
CA ASP A 245 14.68 2.32 4.45
C ASP A 245 13.93 2.35 3.11
N MET A 246 12.81 3.06 3.08
CA MET A 246 12.04 3.21 1.85
C MET A 246 12.71 4.22 0.92
N THR A 247 12.83 3.88 -0.34
CA THR A 247 13.13 4.87 -1.37
C THR A 247 11.93 5.82 -1.54
N ARG A 248 12.17 7.03 -2.05
CA ARG A 248 11.07 7.98 -2.34
C ARG A 248 10.01 7.36 -3.26
N LYS A 249 10.43 6.55 -4.23
CA LYS A 249 9.52 5.86 -5.16
C LYS A 249 8.62 4.89 -4.40
N GLU A 250 9.17 4.00 -3.57
CA GLU A 250 8.41 3.06 -2.74
C GLU A 250 7.44 3.79 -1.78
N ALA A 251 7.90 4.89 -1.17
CA ALA A 251 7.08 5.70 -0.28
C ALA A 251 5.87 6.32 -1.01
N LEU A 252 6.07 6.84 -2.22
CA LEU A 252 4.98 7.38 -3.05
C LEU A 252 4.00 6.29 -3.48
N GLU A 253 4.48 5.14 -3.98
CA GLU A 253 3.64 4.00 -4.38
C GLU A 253 2.77 3.49 -3.22
N ALA A 254 3.35 3.32 -2.03
CA ALA A 254 2.58 2.95 -0.84
C ALA A 254 1.57 4.04 -0.43
N THR A 255 1.97 5.31 -0.50
CA THR A 255 1.10 6.44 -0.14
C THR A 255 -0.07 6.59 -1.11
N GLU A 256 0.11 6.34 -2.42
CA GLU A 256 -0.99 6.34 -3.40
C GLU A 256 -2.10 5.35 -3.02
N ILE A 257 -1.72 4.14 -2.59
CA ILE A 257 -2.67 3.12 -2.14
C ILE A 257 -3.43 3.59 -0.90
N TRP A 258 -2.71 4.15 0.09
CA TRP A 258 -3.30 4.65 1.32
C TRP A 258 -4.18 5.87 1.09
N SER A 259 -3.81 6.72 0.14
CA SER A 259 -4.59 7.88 -0.30
C SER A 259 -5.96 7.45 -0.85
N VAL A 260 -5.98 6.48 -1.76
CA VAL A 260 -7.23 5.93 -2.32
C VAL A 260 -8.08 5.25 -1.25
N ALA A 261 -7.44 4.58 -0.29
CA ALA A 261 -8.13 3.98 0.86
C ALA A 261 -8.70 5.03 1.85
N GLY A 262 -8.26 6.29 1.77
CA GLY A 262 -8.64 7.35 2.71
C GLY A 262 -7.96 7.22 4.07
N LEU A 263 -6.75 6.68 4.10
CA LEU A 263 -5.96 6.40 5.30
C LEU A 263 -4.74 7.33 5.46
N THR A 264 -4.57 8.34 4.62
CA THR A 264 -3.52 9.34 4.76
C THR A 264 -3.83 10.34 5.87
N ASP A 265 -2.81 10.78 6.58
CA ASP A 265 -2.91 11.85 7.57
C ASP A 265 -2.61 13.19 6.89
N SER A 266 -3.46 14.21 7.10
CA SER A 266 -3.27 15.55 6.54
C SER A 266 -2.00 16.25 7.02
N ALA A 267 -1.51 15.95 8.23
CA ALA A 267 -0.26 16.49 8.78
C ALA A 267 0.96 15.72 8.28
N ARG A 268 0.81 14.41 8.07
CA ARG A 268 1.86 13.50 7.61
C ARG A 268 1.37 12.70 6.40
N PRO A 269 1.22 13.34 5.24
CA PRO A 269 0.56 12.72 4.09
C PRO A 269 1.39 11.63 3.42
N MET A 270 2.69 11.54 3.66
CA MET A 270 3.58 10.55 3.07
C MET A 270 3.95 9.46 4.07
N LEU A 271 3.85 8.21 3.67
CA LEU A 271 4.36 7.07 4.42
C LEU A 271 5.89 7.06 4.37
N LEU A 272 6.54 7.30 5.51
CA LEU A 272 7.99 7.29 5.63
C LEU A 272 8.53 5.91 6.06
N HIS A 273 7.68 5.09 6.68
CA HIS A 273 8.03 3.76 7.18
C HIS A 273 7.24 2.70 6.42
N ARG A 274 7.85 1.52 6.28
CA ARG A 274 7.21 0.38 5.63
C ARG A 274 5.93 -0.02 6.37
N PRO A 275 4.78 -0.14 5.67
CA PRO A 275 3.52 -0.49 6.31
C PRO A 275 3.59 -1.84 7.04
N PHE A 276 2.94 -1.92 8.20
CA PHE A 276 2.73 -3.16 8.93
C PHE A 276 1.24 -3.41 9.09
N ARG A 277 0.73 -4.40 8.38
CA ARG A 277 -0.68 -4.80 8.44
C ARG A 277 -0.82 -6.11 9.19
N ALA A 278 -1.71 -6.13 10.17
CA ALA A 278 -1.95 -7.29 11.03
C ALA A 278 -3.46 -7.53 11.17
N PRO A 279 -4.12 -8.02 10.12
CA PRO A 279 -5.55 -8.29 10.17
C PRO A 279 -5.87 -9.43 11.14
N HIS A 280 -7.06 -9.38 11.74
CA HIS A 280 -7.56 -10.46 12.59
C HIS A 280 -7.97 -11.67 11.73
N HIS A 281 -7.85 -12.88 12.25
CA HIS A 281 -8.14 -14.13 11.52
C HIS A 281 -9.60 -14.26 11.06
N THR A 282 -10.53 -13.48 11.62
CA THR A 282 -11.95 -13.42 11.18
C THR A 282 -12.19 -12.57 9.93
N LEU A 283 -11.12 -11.97 9.37
CA LEU A 283 -11.23 -11.17 8.15
C LEU A 283 -11.77 -11.98 6.98
N SER A 284 -12.62 -11.37 6.14
CA SER A 284 -13.11 -12.01 4.91
C SER A 284 -12.09 -11.94 3.77
N ALA A 285 -12.18 -12.87 2.81
CA ALA A 285 -11.33 -12.85 1.61
C ALA A 285 -11.45 -11.53 0.83
N SER A 286 -12.65 -10.94 0.77
CA SER A 286 -12.86 -9.64 0.11
C SER A 286 -12.23 -8.46 0.86
N ALA A 287 -12.12 -8.51 2.17
CA ALA A 287 -11.40 -7.49 2.94
C ALA A 287 -9.88 -7.68 2.83
N MET A 288 -9.43 -8.93 2.65
CA MET A 288 -8.02 -9.24 2.40
C MET A 288 -7.55 -8.71 1.03
N THR A 289 -8.27 -9.00 -0.06
CA THR A 289 -7.89 -8.61 -1.43
C THR A 289 -8.33 -7.20 -1.79
N GLY A 290 -9.35 -6.70 -1.15
CA GLY A 290 -10.07 -5.50 -1.53
C GLY A 290 -11.37 -5.82 -2.27
N GLY A 291 -12.23 -4.83 -2.38
CA GLY A 291 -13.53 -5.00 -3.02
C GLY A 291 -14.51 -3.88 -2.68
N GLY A 292 -15.78 -4.19 -2.79
CA GLY A 292 -16.87 -3.23 -2.66
C GLY A 292 -17.49 -2.91 -4.00
N LYS A 293 -18.54 -2.06 -4.00
CA LYS A 293 -19.18 -1.56 -5.21
C LYS A 293 -18.21 -0.69 -6.04
N VAL A 294 -17.43 0.10 -5.36
CA VAL A 294 -16.21 0.78 -5.87
C VAL A 294 -15.04 0.01 -5.29
N PRO A 295 -14.18 -0.61 -6.11
CA PRO A 295 -13.07 -1.41 -5.61
C PRO A 295 -12.11 -0.56 -4.77
N LYS A 296 -12.00 -0.87 -3.48
CA LYS A 296 -11.03 -0.26 -2.56
C LYS A 296 -9.89 -1.25 -2.29
N PRO A 297 -8.65 -0.73 -2.05
CA PRO A 297 -7.54 -1.57 -1.64
C PRO A 297 -7.85 -2.37 -0.38
N GLY A 298 -7.49 -3.67 -0.36
CA GLY A 298 -7.55 -4.53 0.82
C GLY A 298 -6.24 -4.57 1.58
N GLU A 299 -6.16 -5.42 2.63
CA GLU A 299 -4.99 -5.55 3.50
C GLU A 299 -3.72 -5.92 2.72
N ILE A 300 -3.84 -6.72 1.66
CA ILE A 300 -2.74 -7.11 0.77
C ILE A 300 -2.09 -5.88 0.13
N SER A 301 -2.90 -4.99 -0.46
CA SER A 301 -2.41 -3.78 -1.11
C SER A 301 -1.96 -2.74 -0.08
N LEU A 302 -2.64 -2.64 1.06
CA LEU A 302 -2.22 -1.75 2.16
C LEU A 302 -0.88 -2.15 2.79
N ALA A 303 -0.46 -3.42 2.62
CA ALA A 303 0.84 -3.93 3.04
C ALA A 303 1.95 -3.72 1.98
N HIS A 304 1.64 -3.09 0.84
CA HIS A 304 2.60 -2.89 -0.25
C HIS A 304 3.89 -2.22 0.23
N HIS A 305 5.05 -2.76 -0.17
CA HIS A 305 6.39 -2.40 0.30
C HIS A 305 6.63 -2.58 1.81
N GLY A 306 5.75 -3.30 2.50
CA GLY A 306 5.80 -3.52 3.93
C GLY A 306 5.61 -4.97 4.33
N VAL A 307 4.93 -5.19 5.45
CA VAL A 307 4.69 -6.49 6.08
C VAL A 307 3.21 -6.78 6.20
N LEU A 308 2.79 -7.96 5.76
CA LEU A 308 1.51 -8.56 6.10
C LEU A 308 1.76 -9.62 7.18
N PHE A 309 1.32 -9.35 8.40
CA PHE A 309 1.46 -10.27 9.53
C PHE A 309 0.15 -11.00 9.80
N LEU A 310 0.20 -12.33 9.73
CA LEU A 310 -0.93 -13.22 10.02
C LEU A 310 -0.65 -13.98 11.32
N ASP A 311 -1.20 -13.49 12.43
CA ASP A 311 -1.12 -14.20 13.70
C ASP A 311 -2.14 -15.34 13.74
N GLU A 312 -1.83 -16.43 14.45
CA GLU A 312 -2.68 -17.61 14.49
C GLU A 312 -3.03 -18.15 13.09
N LEU A 313 -2.04 -18.24 12.21
CA LEU A 313 -2.21 -18.57 10.79
C LEU A 313 -3.16 -19.74 10.50
N PRO A 314 -3.20 -20.88 11.26
CA PRO A 314 -4.14 -21.97 11.04
C PRO A 314 -5.60 -21.63 11.41
N GLU A 315 -5.88 -20.49 12.02
CA GLU A 315 -7.24 -20.09 12.39
C GLU A 315 -7.90 -19.20 11.32
N PHE A 316 -7.14 -18.73 10.33
CA PHE A 316 -7.71 -18.06 9.16
C PHE A 316 -8.54 -19.02 8.33
N HIS A 317 -9.67 -18.51 7.80
CA HIS A 317 -10.48 -19.28 6.87
C HIS A 317 -9.66 -19.66 5.62
N ARG A 318 -9.84 -20.87 5.13
CA ARG A 318 -9.07 -21.40 3.99
C ARG A 318 -9.09 -20.49 2.77
N ASP A 319 -10.27 -19.91 2.44
CA ASP A 319 -10.40 -19.01 1.29
C ASP A 319 -9.54 -17.76 1.42
N VAL A 320 -9.34 -17.26 2.66
CA VAL A 320 -8.47 -16.11 2.94
C VAL A 320 -7.01 -16.44 2.68
N LEU A 321 -6.57 -17.64 3.01
CA LEU A 321 -5.19 -18.10 2.72
C LEU A 321 -4.98 -18.38 1.24
N GLU A 322 -5.99 -18.92 0.55
CA GLU A 322 -5.88 -19.24 -0.89
C GLU A 322 -5.77 -17.97 -1.76
N VAL A 323 -6.47 -16.87 -1.42
CA VAL A 323 -6.37 -15.62 -2.19
C VAL A 323 -5.02 -14.91 -2.06
N LEU A 324 -4.18 -15.28 -1.08
CA LEU A 324 -2.82 -14.76 -0.92
C LEU A 324 -1.82 -15.38 -1.91
N ARG A 325 -2.13 -16.54 -2.49
CA ARG A 325 -1.15 -17.33 -3.26
C ARG A 325 -0.65 -16.61 -4.50
N ALA A 326 -1.53 -16.00 -5.27
CA ALA A 326 -1.16 -15.24 -6.45
C ALA A 326 -0.42 -13.93 -6.09
N PRO A 327 -0.92 -13.07 -5.16
CA PRO A 327 -0.24 -11.86 -4.77
C PRO A 327 1.19 -12.04 -4.22
N ILE A 328 1.46 -13.15 -3.53
CA ILE A 328 2.82 -13.45 -3.03
C ILE A 328 3.79 -13.75 -4.19
N GLU A 329 3.32 -14.35 -5.28
CA GLU A 329 4.16 -14.69 -6.45
C GLU A 329 4.23 -13.54 -7.46
N ASP A 330 3.08 -12.94 -7.76
CA ASP A 330 2.95 -11.96 -8.84
C ASP A 330 3.26 -10.52 -8.38
N GLY A 331 3.18 -10.25 -7.07
CA GLY A 331 3.36 -8.91 -6.50
C GLY A 331 2.22 -7.95 -6.82
N GLU A 332 1.07 -8.47 -7.27
CA GLU A 332 -0.14 -7.70 -7.58
C GLU A 332 -1.40 -8.51 -7.28
N VAL A 333 -2.52 -7.81 -7.07
CA VAL A 333 -3.83 -8.42 -6.87
C VAL A 333 -4.84 -7.82 -7.84
N THR A 334 -5.54 -8.68 -8.57
CA THR A 334 -6.58 -8.27 -9.51
C THR A 334 -7.95 -8.50 -8.92
N ILE A 335 -8.74 -7.43 -8.82
CA ILE A 335 -10.12 -7.44 -8.32
C ILE A 335 -11.05 -7.32 -9.53
N THR A 336 -11.75 -8.40 -9.87
CA THR A 336 -12.73 -8.41 -10.95
C THR A 336 -14.13 -8.24 -10.40
N ARG A 337 -14.90 -7.30 -10.95
CA ARG A 337 -16.30 -7.02 -10.63
C ARG A 337 -17.11 -6.80 -11.92
N ALA A 338 -18.44 -6.77 -11.82
CA ALA A 338 -19.30 -6.47 -12.96
C ALA A 338 -18.99 -5.10 -13.63
N ALA A 339 -18.44 -4.16 -12.87
CA ALA A 339 -18.07 -2.82 -13.34
C ALA A 339 -16.67 -2.78 -14.02
N GLY A 340 -15.91 -3.87 -14.01
CA GLY A 340 -14.55 -3.95 -14.57
C GLY A 340 -13.56 -4.67 -13.67
N SER A 341 -12.32 -4.72 -14.13
CA SER A 341 -11.18 -5.29 -13.41
C SER A 341 -10.20 -4.20 -13.03
N VAL A 342 -9.70 -4.26 -11.79
CA VAL A 342 -8.68 -3.34 -11.27
C VAL A 342 -7.53 -4.16 -10.72
N THR A 343 -6.32 -3.89 -11.17
CA THR A 343 -5.09 -4.49 -10.62
C THR A 343 -4.41 -3.51 -9.69
N LEU A 344 -4.08 -3.97 -8.50
CA LEU A 344 -3.45 -3.21 -7.42
C LEU A 344 -2.09 -3.83 -7.08
N PRO A 345 -1.04 -3.04 -6.86
CA PRO A 345 0.24 -3.57 -6.43
C PRO A 345 0.15 -4.14 -5.02
N SER A 346 0.89 -5.24 -4.78
CA SER A 346 0.85 -6.00 -3.53
C SER A 346 2.17 -6.70 -3.22
N ARG A 347 3.29 -6.01 -3.41
CA ARG A 347 4.63 -6.50 -3.04
C ARG A 347 4.82 -6.34 -1.54
N PHE A 348 4.61 -7.39 -0.78
CA PHE A 348 4.75 -7.40 0.68
C PHE A 348 5.56 -8.60 1.14
N MET A 349 6.11 -8.51 2.34
CA MET A 349 6.72 -9.62 3.05
C MET A 349 5.65 -10.28 3.93
N LEU A 350 5.42 -11.58 3.75
CA LEU A 350 4.48 -12.33 4.56
C LEU A 350 5.17 -12.85 5.82
N VAL A 351 4.62 -12.52 6.97
CA VAL A 351 5.02 -13.06 8.26
C VAL A 351 3.86 -13.84 8.85
N GLY A 352 4.01 -15.14 8.98
CA GLY A 352 3.04 -16.00 9.65
C GLY A 352 3.48 -16.31 11.08
N ALA A 353 2.53 -16.41 12.01
CA ALA A 353 2.79 -16.97 13.32
C ALA A 353 1.78 -18.08 13.64
N MET A 354 2.24 -19.18 14.22
CA MET A 354 1.37 -20.28 14.61
C MET A 354 1.88 -20.99 15.88
N ASN A 355 0.98 -21.67 16.52
CA ASN A 355 1.36 -22.62 17.57
C ASN A 355 1.73 -23.98 16.94
N PRO A 356 2.52 -24.83 17.60
CA PRO A 356 2.93 -26.12 17.04
C PRO A 356 1.79 -27.15 16.98
N CYS A 357 0.70 -26.95 17.71
CA CYS A 357 -0.50 -27.77 17.69
C CYS A 357 -1.66 -26.99 18.28
N ARG A 358 -2.87 -27.55 18.25
CA ARG A 358 -4.08 -26.91 18.78
C ARG A 358 -3.98 -26.51 20.27
N CYS A 359 -3.31 -27.32 21.11
CA CYS A 359 -3.09 -26.97 22.53
C CYS A 359 -1.89 -26.04 22.73
N GLY A 360 -1.03 -25.87 21.71
CA GLY A 360 0.12 -24.96 21.71
C GLY A 360 1.41 -25.52 22.31
N TRP A 361 1.43 -26.76 22.82
CA TRP A 361 2.55 -27.26 23.62
C TRP A 361 3.28 -28.47 23.02
N TYR A 362 3.06 -28.82 21.75
CA TYR A 362 3.76 -29.92 21.09
C TYR A 362 5.26 -29.63 21.01
N GLY A 363 6.09 -30.63 21.41
CA GLY A 363 7.54 -30.46 21.47
C GLY A 363 8.08 -29.60 22.61
N HIS A 364 7.22 -29.04 23.48
CA HIS A 364 7.66 -28.22 24.60
C HIS A 364 8.18 -29.08 25.76
N PRO A 365 9.33 -28.73 26.38
CA PRO A 365 9.96 -29.52 27.49
C PRO A 365 9.04 -29.76 28.68
N SER A 366 8.03 -28.92 28.90
CA SER A 366 7.10 -29.06 30.06
C SER A 366 6.20 -30.29 29.99
N GLY A 367 6.15 -31.04 28.89
CA GLY A 367 5.28 -32.21 28.74
C GLY A 367 3.77 -31.92 28.79
N ARG A 368 3.34 -30.66 28.66
CA ARG A 368 1.94 -30.25 28.76
C ARG A 368 1.09 -30.66 27.54
N CYS A 369 1.73 -31.03 26.43
CA CYS A 369 1.01 -31.43 25.23
C CYS A 369 0.26 -32.75 25.44
N ARG A 370 -1.04 -32.75 25.10
CA ARG A 370 -1.90 -33.95 25.09
C ARG A 370 -2.40 -34.31 23.68
N CYS A 371 -1.90 -33.63 22.66
CA CYS A 371 -2.31 -33.89 21.29
C CYS A 371 -1.66 -35.17 20.76
N THR A 372 -2.43 -36.00 20.08
CA THR A 372 -1.89 -37.14 19.31
C THR A 372 -1.19 -36.63 18.05
N LYS A 373 -0.29 -37.44 17.45
CA LYS A 373 0.38 -37.10 16.19
C LYS A 373 -0.65 -36.71 15.10
N GLN A 374 -1.73 -37.48 14.94
CA GLN A 374 -2.82 -37.16 14.00
C GLN A 374 -3.49 -35.81 14.25
N GLN A 375 -3.66 -35.41 15.51
CA GLN A 375 -4.24 -34.11 15.85
C GLN A 375 -3.29 -32.95 15.50
N VAL A 376 -1.98 -33.16 15.62
CA VAL A 376 -0.97 -32.18 15.18
C VAL A 376 -0.99 -32.05 13.67
N GLU A 377 -0.95 -33.17 12.94
CA GLU A 377 -1.03 -33.21 11.49
C GLU A 377 -2.27 -32.48 10.96
N LYS A 378 -3.48 -32.82 11.46
CA LYS A 378 -4.73 -32.14 11.09
C LYS A 378 -4.74 -30.65 11.41
N TYR A 379 -4.00 -30.21 12.41
CA TYR A 379 -3.87 -28.79 12.73
C TYR A 379 -2.97 -28.07 11.72
N VAL A 380 -1.86 -28.67 11.34
CA VAL A 380 -0.93 -28.14 10.32
C VAL A 380 -1.58 -28.15 8.93
N GLU A 381 -2.33 -29.20 8.59
CA GLU A 381 -3.06 -29.34 7.32
C GLU A 381 -4.09 -28.24 7.05
N LYS A 382 -4.51 -27.48 8.06
CA LYS A 382 -5.32 -26.28 7.84
C LYS A 382 -4.61 -25.25 6.94
N ILE A 383 -3.27 -25.25 6.96
CA ILE A 383 -2.45 -24.46 6.05
C ILE A 383 -2.12 -25.38 4.87
N SER A 384 -2.50 -24.99 3.66
CA SER A 384 -2.20 -25.80 2.47
C SER A 384 -0.69 -25.93 2.24
N GLY A 385 -0.25 -27.10 1.78
CA GLY A 385 1.16 -27.34 1.40
C GLY A 385 1.71 -26.23 0.49
N PRO A 386 0.98 -25.84 -0.60
CA PRO A 386 1.39 -24.72 -1.44
C PRO A 386 1.57 -23.38 -0.70
N MET A 387 0.85 -23.14 0.39
CA MET A 387 1.04 -21.94 1.21
C MET A 387 2.29 -22.04 2.08
N LEU A 388 2.55 -23.19 2.69
CA LEU A 388 3.78 -23.46 3.43
C LEU A 388 5.02 -23.38 2.53
N ASP A 389 4.91 -23.86 1.29
CA ASP A 389 5.97 -23.73 0.31
C ASP A 389 6.35 -22.26 0.01
N ARG A 390 5.44 -21.30 0.19
CA ARG A 390 5.69 -19.88 -0.01
C ARG A 390 6.37 -19.19 1.17
N MET A 391 6.51 -19.88 2.30
CA MET A 391 7.35 -19.43 3.41
C MET A 391 8.79 -19.85 3.15
N ASP A 392 9.71 -18.90 3.10
CA ASP A 392 11.14 -19.16 2.83
C ASP A 392 11.87 -19.65 4.06
N LEU A 393 11.51 -19.11 5.22
CA LEU A 393 12.09 -19.44 6.52
C LEU A 393 11.02 -19.99 7.47
N HIS A 394 11.30 -21.14 8.07
CA HIS A 394 10.52 -21.72 9.16
C HIS A 394 11.35 -21.64 10.45
N VAL A 395 10.86 -20.95 11.47
CA VAL A 395 11.62 -20.63 12.68
C VAL A 395 10.90 -21.08 13.93
N ASN A 396 11.54 -21.93 14.70
CA ASN A 396 11.07 -22.28 16.03
C ASN A 396 11.41 -21.16 17.01
N VAL A 397 10.37 -20.64 17.67
CA VAL A 397 10.48 -19.60 18.69
C VAL A 397 10.41 -20.28 20.07
N PRO A 398 11.54 -20.45 20.75
CA PRO A 398 11.56 -21.07 22.09
C PRO A 398 10.90 -20.17 23.12
N SER A 399 10.36 -20.77 24.18
CA SER A 399 9.94 -20.01 25.36
C SER A 399 11.15 -19.34 26.00
N VAL A 400 11.00 -18.09 26.41
CA VAL A 400 12.07 -17.35 27.09
C VAL A 400 12.27 -17.97 28.48
N GLU A 401 13.49 -18.37 28.82
CA GLU A 401 13.84 -18.87 30.14
C GLU A 401 13.82 -17.73 31.17
N PHE A 402 13.37 -18.05 32.37
CA PHE A 402 13.26 -17.07 33.45
C PHE A 402 14.60 -16.36 33.77
N GLU A 403 15.71 -17.09 33.67
CA GLU A 403 17.05 -16.53 33.89
C GLU A 403 17.46 -15.52 32.82
N ALA A 404 17.09 -15.75 31.57
CA ALA A 404 17.32 -14.81 30.45
C ALA A 404 16.54 -13.50 30.66
N MET A 405 15.33 -13.56 31.23
CA MET A 405 14.57 -12.36 31.61
C MET A 405 15.22 -11.54 32.72
N ARG A 406 15.99 -12.19 33.63
CA ARG A 406 16.68 -11.51 34.74
C ARG A 406 18.00 -10.84 34.33
N ARG A 407 18.68 -11.42 33.36
CA ARG A 407 19.96 -10.90 32.83
C ARG A 407 19.71 -9.70 31.93
N ARG A 408 19.34 -8.57 32.35
CA ARG A 408 19.12 -7.34 31.54
C ARG A 408 20.37 -6.93 30.74
N GLU A 409 20.99 -7.87 30.05
CA GLU A 409 22.03 -7.58 29.08
C GLU A 409 21.36 -6.78 27.94
N LYS A 410 21.98 -5.65 27.55
CA LYS A 410 21.47 -4.86 26.43
C LYS A 410 21.49 -5.74 25.17
N ALA A 411 20.32 -6.09 24.66
CA ALA A 411 20.21 -6.71 23.35
C ALA A 411 20.60 -5.69 22.27
N GLU A 412 20.96 -6.20 21.11
CA GLU A 412 21.33 -5.37 19.97
C GLU A 412 20.17 -4.47 19.52
N SER A 413 20.46 -3.22 19.17
CA SER A 413 19.44 -2.26 18.75
C SER A 413 18.91 -2.53 17.35
N SER A 414 17.66 -2.16 17.09
CA SER A 414 17.11 -2.18 15.72
C SER A 414 17.93 -1.37 14.73
N ALA A 415 18.57 -0.28 15.17
CA ALA A 415 19.42 0.56 14.33
C ALA A 415 20.66 -0.18 13.83
N ASP A 416 21.31 -0.97 14.70
CA ASP A 416 22.50 -1.76 14.33
C ASP A 416 22.14 -2.87 13.34
N VAL A 417 21.05 -3.58 13.59
CA VAL A 417 20.53 -4.62 12.68
C VAL A 417 20.15 -3.99 11.32
N ARG A 418 19.41 -2.88 11.32
CA ARG A 418 19.01 -2.17 10.11
C ARG A 418 20.21 -1.70 9.28
N ALA A 419 21.30 -1.27 9.93
CA ALA A 419 22.51 -0.88 9.23
C ALA A 419 23.12 -2.05 8.43
N ARG A 420 23.13 -3.28 8.97
CA ARG A 420 23.56 -4.49 8.23
C ARG A 420 22.59 -4.85 7.11
N VAL A 421 21.29 -4.77 7.39
CA VAL A 421 20.24 -4.99 6.38
C VAL A 421 20.38 -4.03 5.21
N ASN A 422 20.59 -2.74 5.47
CA ASN A 422 20.80 -1.74 4.42
C ASN A 422 22.04 -2.06 3.57
N LYS A 423 23.17 -2.44 4.18
CA LYS A 423 24.38 -2.86 3.44
C LYS A 423 24.13 -4.05 2.51
N ALA A 424 23.40 -5.06 3.00
CA ALA A 424 23.04 -6.22 2.18
C ALA A 424 22.11 -5.80 1.01
N ARG A 425 21.18 -4.86 1.25
CA ARG A 425 20.29 -4.32 0.21
C ARG A 425 21.02 -3.48 -0.83
N GLU A 426 22.02 -2.72 -0.46
CA GLU A 426 22.86 -1.99 -1.41
C GLU A 426 23.53 -2.95 -2.41
N ARG A 427 24.09 -4.07 -1.94
CA ARG A 427 24.66 -5.11 -2.80
C ARG A 427 23.63 -5.73 -3.75
N GLN A 428 22.40 -5.97 -3.24
CA GLN A 428 21.30 -6.48 -4.06
C GLN A 428 20.89 -5.45 -5.12
N LYS A 429 20.81 -4.17 -4.75
CA LYS A 429 20.51 -3.07 -5.67
C LYS A 429 21.55 -2.96 -6.80
N GLU A 430 22.83 -3.12 -6.49
CA GLU A 430 23.90 -3.15 -7.49
C GLU A 430 23.78 -4.38 -8.40
N ARG A 431 23.54 -5.56 -7.82
CA ARG A 431 23.36 -6.83 -8.54
C ARG A 431 22.20 -6.80 -9.51
N PHE A 432 21.09 -6.19 -9.14
CA PHE A 432 19.86 -6.15 -9.92
C PHE A 432 19.66 -4.84 -10.69
N ALA A 433 20.72 -4.04 -10.84
CA ALA A 433 20.66 -2.79 -11.59
C ALA A 433 20.12 -3.01 -13.01
N GLY A 434 19.14 -2.20 -13.41
CA GLY A 434 18.48 -2.32 -14.73
C GLY A 434 17.37 -3.39 -14.81
N THR A 435 16.99 -4.00 -13.68
CA THR A 435 15.86 -4.94 -13.60
C THR A 435 14.79 -4.42 -12.64
N ASP A 436 13.60 -5.05 -12.65
CA ASP A 436 12.49 -4.75 -11.71
C ASP A 436 12.61 -5.52 -10.38
N VAL A 437 13.72 -6.24 -10.16
CA VAL A 437 13.98 -7.03 -8.95
C VAL A 437 14.60 -6.13 -7.88
N ALA A 438 13.96 -6.05 -6.72
CA ALA A 438 14.42 -5.22 -5.61
C ALA A 438 15.22 -6.00 -4.54
N CYS A 439 15.06 -7.33 -4.48
CA CYS A 439 15.68 -8.15 -3.43
C CYS A 439 15.82 -9.62 -3.85
N ASN A 440 16.62 -10.37 -3.08
CA ASN A 440 16.93 -11.77 -3.41
C ASN A 440 15.68 -12.67 -3.45
N ALA A 441 14.66 -12.45 -2.63
CA ALA A 441 13.42 -13.24 -2.67
C ALA A 441 12.68 -13.13 -4.01
N GLN A 442 12.90 -12.05 -4.76
CA GLN A 442 12.25 -11.79 -6.06
C GLN A 442 13.06 -12.30 -7.26
N MET A 443 14.25 -12.90 -7.06
CA MET A 443 15.04 -13.45 -8.16
C MET A 443 14.22 -14.45 -8.98
N THR A 444 14.33 -14.37 -10.30
CA THR A 444 13.80 -15.39 -11.20
C THR A 444 14.66 -16.67 -11.16
N PRO A 445 14.18 -17.84 -11.62
CA PRO A 445 15.01 -19.04 -11.70
C PRO A 445 16.30 -18.85 -12.52
N ALA A 446 16.26 -18.06 -13.57
CA ALA A 446 17.45 -17.71 -14.36
C ALA A 446 18.49 -16.94 -13.52
N MET A 447 18.04 -15.94 -12.75
CA MET A 447 18.90 -15.18 -11.84
C MET A 447 19.46 -16.05 -10.70
N VAL A 448 18.69 -17.00 -10.18
CA VAL A 448 19.19 -17.97 -9.19
C VAL A 448 20.35 -18.77 -9.77
N GLY A 449 20.23 -19.27 -11.01
CA GLY A 449 21.33 -19.98 -11.70
C GLY A 449 22.57 -19.10 -11.95
N GLU A 450 22.39 -17.80 -12.11
CA GLU A 450 23.49 -16.84 -12.35
C GLU A 450 24.19 -16.41 -11.04
N TYR A 451 23.41 -16.01 -10.02
CA TYR A 451 23.94 -15.34 -8.82
C TYR A 451 24.08 -16.26 -7.59
N CYS A 452 23.53 -17.48 -7.65
CA CYS A 452 23.56 -18.43 -6.53
C CYS A 452 24.44 -19.66 -6.82
N LYS A 453 25.58 -19.48 -7.51
CA LYS A 453 26.51 -20.57 -7.81
C LYS A 453 27.14 -21.09 -6.53
N LEU A 454 27.21 -22.41 -6.41
CA LEU A 454 27.84 -23.13 -5.31
C LEU A 454 29.19 -23.70 -5.74
N ASP A 455 30.06 -23.92 -4.77
CA ASP A 455 31.24 -24.76 -4.94
C ASP A 455 30.90 -26.26 -4.78
N ALA A 456 31.87 -27.14 -5.01
CA ALA A 456 31.67 -28.61 -4.90
C ALA A 456 31.25 -29.06 -3.49
N ALA A 457 31.66 -28.35 -2.45
CA ALA A 457 31.25 -28.61 -1.07
C ALA A 457 29.79 -28.22 -0.82
N GLY A 458 29.41 -27.03 -1.31
CA GLY A 458 28.02 -26.56 -1.27
C GLY A 458 27.06 -27.45 -2.06
N GLU A 459 27.45 -27.90 -3.27
CA GLU A 459 26.63 -28.83 -4.07
C GLU A 459 26.41 -30.15 -3.35
N LYS A 460 27.44 -30.70 -2.73
CA LYS A 460 27.34 -31.95 -1.95
C LYS A 460 26.39 -31.77 -0.75
N LEU A 461 26.51 -30.64 -0.04
CA LEU A 461 25.63 -30.32 1.09
C LEU A 461 24.19 -30.16 0.65
N LEU A 462 23.95 -29.43 -0.45
CA LEU A 462 22.62 -29.20 -1.02
C LEU A 462 21.97 -30.52 -1.45
N LYS A 463 22.72 -31.42 -2.12
CA LYS A 463 22.24 -32.74 -2.52
C LYS A 463 21.82 -33.58 -1.30
N GLY A 464 22.63 -33.61 -0.25
CA GLY A 464 22.29 -34.30 0.99
C GLY A 464 21.05 -33.73 1.71
N ALA A 465 20.88 -32.41 1.69
CA ALA A 465 19.68 -31.75 2.21
C ALA A 465 18.45 -32.07 1.35
N PHE A 466 18.58 -32.08 0.02
CA PHE A 466 17.50 -32.36 -0.91
C PHE A 466 16.94 -33.80 -0.69
N GLU A 467 17.82 -34.77 -0.55
CA GLU A 467 17.43 -36.17 -0.30
C GLU A 467 16.80 -36.36 1.09
N ARG A 468 17.36 -35.72 2.14
CA ARG A 468 16.90 -35.88 3.52
C ARG A 468 15.58 -35.16 3.82
N LEU A 469 15.40 -33.97 3.26
CA LEU A 469 14.25 -33.11 3.53
C LEU A 469 13.14 -33.24 2.49
N GLY A 470 13.31 -34.08 1.44
CA GLY A 470 12.34 -34.24 0.36
C GLY A 470 12.02 -32.92 -0.37
N LEU A 471 13.03 -32.08 -0.61
CA LEU A 471 12.82 -30.75 -1.19
C LEU A 471 12.28 -30.85 -2.63
N THR A 472 11.41 -29.92 -2.99
CA THR A 472 10.94 -29.73 -4.37
C THR A 472 11.89 -28.79 -5.14
N ALA A 473 11.76 -28.69 -6.46
CA ALA A 473 12.51 -27.71 -7.25
C ALA A 473 12.28 -26.27 -6.78
N ARG A 474 11.05 -25.93 -6.36
CA ARG A 474 10.73 -24.62 -5.80
C ARG A 474 11.43 -24.37 -4.46
N SER A 475 11.45 -25.38 -3.59
CA SER A 475 12.16 -25.29 -2.31
C SER A 475 13.66 -25.15 -2.49
N HIS A 476 14.24 -25.78 -3.51
CA HIS A 476 15.64 -25.64 -3.91
C HIS A 476 16.00 -24.18 -4.22
N ASP A 477 15.28 -23.54 -5.14
CA ASP A 477 15.56 -22.16 -5.53
C ASP A 477 15.40 -21.17 -4.36
N ARG A 478 14.42 -21.40 -3.47
CA ARG A 478 14.22 -20.58 -2.27
C ARG A 478 15.38 -20.73 -1.29
N LEU A 479 15.83 -21.95 -1.07
CA LEU A 479 16.99 -22.21 -0.22
C LEU A 479 18.22 -21.44 -0.71
N LEU A 480 18.45 -21.44 -2.03
CA LEU A 480 19.56 -20.70 -2.64
C LEU A 480 19.41 -19.19 -2.50
N ARG A 481 18.19 -18.64 -2.63
CA ARG A 481 17.92 -17.21 -2.40
C ARG A 481 18.20 -16.81 -0.95
N VAL A 482 17.82 -17.66 0.02
CA VAL A 482 18.13 -17.44 1.44
C VAL A 482 19.64 -17.50 1.68
N ALA A 483 20.34 -18.52 1.15
CA ALA A 483 21.79 -18.65 1.26
C ALA A 483 22.53 -17.45 0.64
N ARG A 484 22.04 -16.92 -0.49
CA ARG A 484 22.58 -15.70 -1.10
C ARG A 484 22.39 -14.49 -0.18
N THR A 485 21.25 -14.40 0.49
CA THR A 485 20.99 -13.31 1.44
C THR A 485 21.90 -13.37 2.65
N ILE A 486 22.15 -14.56 3.19
CA ILE A 486 23.11 -14.76 4.28
C ILE A 486 24.51 -14.33 3.87
N ALA A 487 24.94 -14.73 2.68
CA ALA A 487 26.24 -14.33 2.13
C ALA A 487 26.33 -12.80 1.89
N ASP A 488 25.24 -12.14 1.49
CA ASP A 488 25.17 -10.68 1.34
C ASP A 488 25.32 -9.97 2.70
N LEU A 489 24.70 -10.50 3.77
CA LEU A 489 24.84 -10.00 5.14
C LEU A 489 26.29 -10.15 5.65
N ASP A 490 26.92 -11.28 5.36
CA ASP A 490 28.31 -11.55 5.76
C ASP A 490 29.34 -10.84 4.87
N GLY A 491 28.88 -10.20 3.81
CA GLY A 491 29.74 -9.45 2.91
C GLY A 491 30.47 -10.30 1.89
N SER A 492 30.10 -11.57 1.73
CA SER A 492 30.73 -12.49 0.79
C SER A 492 30.17 -12.34 -0.64
N GLU A 493 31.05 -12.37 -1.63
CA GLU A 493 30.65 -12.40 -3.04
C GLU A 493 30.10 -13.77 -3.45
N LYS A 494 30.59 -14.85 -2.83
CA LYS A 494 30.21 -16.24 -3.11
C LYS A 494 29.35 -16.82 -2.00
N ILE A 495 28.50 -17.76 -2.34
CA ILE A 495 27.81 -18.58 -1.34
C ILE A 495 28.77 -19.68 -0.90
N GLU A 496 29.20 -19.63 0.36
CA GLU A 496 30.03 -20.64 0.98
C GLU A 496 29.20 -21.72 1.68
N ALA A 497 29.81 -22.87 2.00
CA ALA A 497 29.10 -24.00 2.59
C ALA A 497 28.39 -23.66 3.93
N HIS A 498 28.94 -22.76 4.74
CA HIS A 498 28.32 -22.33 6.00
C HIS A 498 27.06 -21.47 5.79
N HIS A 499 27.01 -20.61 4.74
CA HIS A 499 25.81 -19.85 4.39
C HIS A 499 24.66 -20.79 4.00
N LEU A 500 24.99 -21.84 3.23
CA LEU A 500 24.02 -22.84 2.83
C LEU A 500 23.56 -23.70 4.02
N ALA A 501 24.49 -24.05 4.93
CA ALA A 501 24.16 -24.81 6.14
C ALA A 501 23.19 -24.02 7.05
N GLU A 502 23.42 -22.71 7.23
CA GLU A 502 22.50 -21.83 7.97
C GLU A 502 21.11 -21.79 7.27
N ALA A 503 21.07 -21.63 5.95
CA ALA A 503 19.80 -21.61 5.20
C ALA A 503 19.00 -22.91 5.32
N ILE A 504 19.69 -24.08 5.34
CA ILE A 504 19.07 -25.40 5.50
C ILE A 504 18.39 -25.53 6.88
N GLN A 505 18.97 -24.94 7.94
CA GLN A 505 18.37 -25.00 9.28
C GLN A 505 16.97 -24.37 9.32
N TYR A 506 16.72 -23.32 8.54
CA TYR A 506 15.41 -22.67 8.45
C TYR A 506 14.38 -23.45 7.62
N ARG A 507 14.75 -24.60 7.07
CA ARG A 507 13.83 -25.53 6.40
C ARG A 507 13.60 -26.82 7.18
N ASN A 508 14.44 -27.09 8.19
CA ASN A 508 14.38 -28.29 9.00
C ASN A 508 13.48 -28.08 10.22
N THR A 509 12.16 -28.09 10.02
CA THR A 509 11.20 -27.97 11.12
C THR A 509 10.42 -29.28 11.23
N ASP A 510 10.75 -30.10 12.23
CA ASP A 510 10.17 -31.43 12.46
C ASP A 510 8.63 -31.44 12.53
N ILE A 511 8.03 -30.34 13.01
CA ILE A 511 6.58 -30.17 13.12
C ILE A 511 5.88 -30.13 11.76
N LEU A 512 6.57 -29.66 10.70
CA LEU A 512 6.03 -29.53 9.35
C LEU A 512 6.37 -30.71 8.45
N GLN A 513 7.25 -31.61 8.91
CA GLN A 513 7.70 -32.76 8.13
C GLN A 513 6.91 -34.05 8.42
N GLY A 514 5.90 -34.00 9.30
CA GLY A 514 4.81 -34.98 9.57
C GLY A 514 5.24 -36.41 9.89
#